data_d534247cbd3724cef1c9f3be248d4333
#
_entry.id   d534247cbd3724cef1c9f3be248d4333
#
_cell.length_a   1.000
_cell.length_b   1.000
_cell.length_c   1.000
_cell.angle_alpha   90.00
_cell.angle_beta   90.00
_cell.angle_gamma   90.00
#
_symmetry.space_group_name_H-M   'P 1'
#
loop_
_entity.id
_entity.type
_entity.pdbx_description
1 polymer ?
#
loop_
_entity_poly.entity_id
_entity_poly.type
_entity_poly.pdbx_seq_one_letter_code
_entity_poly.pdbx_strand_id
1 'polypeptide(L)'
;MSKKVGIFLCPKGGGYANGIQNATLAKIDEAGEKLQNIGSSVENVGKKFLPVTAAVTGLGTAAVKTAADFDSEMSKVSAISGATGDDFDQLRAKAREMGAKTKFSASEAASAMEYMAMAGWKTSDMLNGIEGVMNLAAASGEDLATTSDIVTDALTAFGLSAADSGHFADILAAASSNANTNVSMMGETFKYCAPIAGALGFSAEDP
;
A
#
# COMPACT_ATOMS: atom_id res chain seq x y z
N MET A 1 44.28 -16.88 -0.08
CA MET A 1 45.44 -16.35 -0.82
C MET A 1 45.67 -14.90 -0.36
N SER A 2 46.63 -14.73 0.56
CA SER A 2 46.96 -13.43 1.14
C SER A 2 48.00 -12.71 0.28
N LYS A 3 47.67 -11.59 -0.32
CA LYS A 3 48.63 -10.74 -1.03
C LYS A 3 49.37 -9.90 -0.01
N LYS A 4 50.65 -10.22 0.18
CA LYS A 4 51.61 -9.37 0.92
C LYS A 4 51.89 -8.11 0.09
N VAL A 5 51.51 -6.96 0.62
CA VAL A 5 51.91 -5.66 0.09
C VAL A 5 53.33 -5.40 0.65
N GLY A 6 54.34 -5.50 -0.18
CA GLY A 6 55.72 -5.17 0.14
C GLY A 6 55.95 -3.66 0.09
N ILE A 7 56.17 -3.04 1.22
CA ILE A 7 56.64 -1.66 1.27
C ILE A 7 58.18 -1.68 1.08
N PHE A 8 58.65 -1.07 -0.01
CA PHE A 8 60.04 -0.89 -0.34
C PHE A 8 60.62 0.28 0.53
N LEU A 9 61.43 -0.04 1.51
CA LEU A 9 62.17 0.95 2.27
C LEU A 9 63.61 1.10 1.77
N CYS A 10 63.98 2.32 1.35
CA CYS A 10 65.33 2.69 0.97
C CYS A 10 66.24 2.73 2.20
N PRO A 11 67.50 2.19 2.16
CA PRO A 11 68.40 2.25 3.26
C PRO A 11 69.35 3.46 3.12
N LYS A 12 69.32 4.42 4.04
CA LYS A 12 70.52 5.17 4.50
C LYS A 12 70.18 6.20 5.61
N GLY A 13 70.82 6.00 6.74
CA GLY A 13 71.24 7.12 7.64
C GLY A 13 70.59 7.16 9.00
N GLY A 14 71.36 6.86 10.06
CA GLY A 14 71.25 7.50 11.36
C GLY A 14 70.53 6.70 12.45
N GLY A 15 71.28 6.20 13.42
CA GLY A 15 70.85 5.36 14.54
C GLY A 15 69.89 5.94 15.60
N TYR A 16 69.21 7.04 15.34
CA TYR A 16 68.19 7.60 16.23
C TYR A 16 66.73 7.41 15.73
N ALA A 17 66.60 6.98 14.49
CA ALA A 17 65.27 6.76 13.89
C ALA A 17 64.66 5.38 14.25
N ASN A 18 65.47 4.39 14.56
CA ASN A 18 65.02 3.01 14.80
C ASN A 18 64.19 2.81 16.06
N GLY A 19 64.44 3.61 17.13
CA GLY A 19 63.68 3.48 18.38
C GLY A 19 62.25 4.01 18.27
N ILE A 20 62.08 5.11 17.55
CA ILE A 20 60.73 5.74 17.38
C ILE A 20 59.92 4.93 16.35
N GLN A 21 60.55 4.43 15.29
CA GLN A 21 59.85 3.59 14.27
C GLN A 21 59.39 2.26 14.85
N ASN A 22 60.20 1.59 15.67
CA ASN A 22 59.83 0.33 16.30
C ASN A 22 58.68 0.52 17.34
N ALA A 23 58.74 1.61 18.13
CA ALA A 23 57.65 1.91 19.08
C ALA A 23 56.32 2.29 18.38
N THR A 24 56.42 2.96 17.23
CA THR A 24 55.23 3.33 16.43
C THR A 24 54.64 2.11 15.69
N LEU A 25 55.52 1.26 15.17
CA LEU A 25 55.10 0.00 14.51
C LEU A 25 54.46 -0.95 15.53
N ALA A 26 55.02 -1.12 16.73
CA ALA A 26 54.43 -1.94 17.79
C ALA A 26 53.04 -1.42 18.24
N LYS A 27 52.83 -0.11 18.27
CA LYS A 27 51.49 0.48 18.58
C LYS A 27 50.51 0.29 17.44
N ILE A 28 50.97 0.29 16.20
CA ILE A 28 50.13 0.00 15.02
C ILE A 28 49.74 -1.46 14.99
N ASP A 29 50.66 -2.37 15.30
CA ASP A 29 50.37 -3.80 15.39
C ASP A 29 49.37 -4.09 16.53
N GLU A 30 49.57 -3.50 17.71
CA GLU A 30 48.64 -3.63 18.83
C GLU A 30 47.24 -3.05 18.50
N ALA A 31 47.20 -1.93 17.80
CA ALA A 31 45.91 -1.36 17.30
C ALA A 31 45.26 -2.27 16.23
N GLY A 32 46.06 -2.89 15.37
CA GLY A 32 45.61 -3.85 14.38
C GLY A 32 44.99 -5.12 14.99
N GLU A 33 45.64 -5.66 16.03
CA GLU A 33 45.12 -6.80 16.79
C GLU A 33 43.82 -6.45 17.52
N LYS A 34 43.76 -5.26 18.12
CA LYS A 34 42.51 -4.79 18.80
C LYS A 34 41.36 -4.62 17.78
N LEU A 35 41.64 -4.07 16.62
CA LEU A 35 40.63 -3.93 15.55
C LEU A 35 40.18 -5.30 15.00
N GLN A 36 41.10 -6.26 14.87
CA GLN A 36 40.80 -7.61 14.42
C GLN A 36 39.96 -8.37 15.44
N ASN A 37 40.22 -8.17 16.75
CA ASN A 37 39.42 -8.74 17.84
C ASN A 37 38.03 -8.08 17.94
N ILE A 38 37.92 -6.79 17.70
CA ILE A 38 36.61 -6.10 17.59
C ILE A 38 35.86 -6.63 16.37
N GLY A 39 36.50 -6.76 15.23
CA GLY A 39 35.90 -7.30 14.01
C GLY A 39 35.34 -8.71 14.19
N SER A 40 36.12 -9.62 14.81
CA SER A 40 35.68 -10.98 15.09
C SER A 40 34.55 -11.03 16.15
N SER A 41 34.57 -10.12 17.11
CA SER A 41 33.48 -9.99 18.11
C SER A 41 32.20 -9.51 17.47
N VAL A 42 32.26 -8.53 16.56
CA VAL A 42 31.12 -8.03 15.78
C VAL A 42 30.59 -9.14 14.85
N GLU A 43 31.46 -9.89 14.21
CA GLU A 43 31.07 -11.03 13.36
C GLU A 43 30.35 -12.13 14.16
N ASN A 44 30.84 -12.46 15.34
CA ASN A 44 30.23 -13.46 16.21
C ASN A 44 28.87 -12.99 16.79
N VAL A 45 28.76 -11.71 17.11
CA VAL A 45 27.48 -11.09 17.49
C VAL A 45 26.53 -11.10 16.29
N GLY A 46 27.00 -10.71 15.11
CA GLY A 46 26.23 -10.75 13.86
C GLY A 46 25.70 -12.17 13.55
N LYS A 47 26.52 -13.21 13.68
CA LYS A 47 26.09 -14.61 13.49
C LYS A 47 25.03 -15.08 14.47
N LYS A 48 25.06 -14.61 15.72
CA LYS A 48 24.03 -14.92 16.73
C LYS A 48 22.70 -14.22 16.46
N PHE A 49 22.72 -13.06 15.81
CA PHE A 49 21.54 -12.31 15.45
C PHE A 49 21.02 -12.58 14.02
N LEU A 50 21.78 -13.33 13.20
CA LEU A 50 21.35 -13.71 11.85
C LEU A 50 19.95 -14.34 11.78
N PRO A 51 19.56 -15.29 12.64
CA PRO A 51 18.20 -15.84 12.58
C PRO A 51 17.13 -14.83 12.99
N VAL A 52 17.44 -13.86 13.89
CA VAL A 52 16.53 -12.80 14.30
C VAL A 52 16.40 -11.75 13.21
N THR A 53 17.52 -11.37 12.56
CA THR A 53 17.52 -10.41 11.44
C THR A 53 16.81 -10.98 10.21
N ALA A 54 16.91 -12.26 9.93
CA ALA A 54 16.18 -12.88 8.82
C ALA A 54 14.65 -12.85 9.03
N ALA A 55 14.19 -13.06 10.28
CA ALA A 55 12.78 -12.95 10.62
C ALA A 55 12.28 -11.49 10.55
N VAL A 56 13.07 -10.54 11.06
CA VAL A 56 12.74 -9.11 11.03
C VAL A 56 12.80 -8.54 9.61
N THR A 57 13.78 -8.98 8.79
CA THR A 57 13.85 -8.57 7.37
C THR A 57 12.68 -9.12 6.56
N GLY A 58 12.26 -10.36 6.83
CA GLY A 58 11.08 -10.95 6.16
C GLY A 58 9.78 -10.18 6.47
N LEU A 59 9.55 -9.81 7.72
CA LEU A 59 8.42 -8.98 8.14
C LEU A 59 8.54 -7.55 7.62
N GLY A 60 9.76 -6.98 7.63
CA GLY A 60 10.02 -5.64 7.14
C GLY A 60 9.79 -5.49 5.64
N THR A 61 10.21 -6.46 4.83
CA THR A 61 9.99 -6.41 3.37
C THR A 61 8.51 -6.55 3.00
N ALA A 62 7.75 -7.39 3.71
CA ALA A 62 6.31 -7.49 3.50
C ALA A 62 5.59 -6.19 3.86
N ALA A 63 5.94 -5.57 4.99
CA ALA A 63 5.35 -4.30 5.41
C ALA A 63 5.69 -3.15 4.46
N VAL A 64 6.93 -3.08 3.98
CA VAL A 64 7.36 -2.07 2.99
C VAL A 64 6.63 -2.26 1.66
N LYS A 65 6.47 -3.50 1.20
CA LYS A 65 5.71 -3.79 -0.02
C LYS A 65 4.24 -3.34 0.13
N THR A 66 3.58 -3.73 1.20
CA THR A 66 2.18 -3.33 1.45
C THR A 66 2.02 -1.81 1.50
N ALA A 67 2.98 -1.09 2.12
CA ALA A 67 2.96 0.37 2.14
C ALA A 67 3.19 0.96 0.74
N ALA A 68 4.11 0.40 -0.05
CA ALA A 68 4.38 0.85 -1.42
C ALA A 68 3.18 0.59 -2.35
N ASP A 69 2.53 -0.56 -2.22
CA ASP A 69 1.32 -0.90 -2.98
C ASP A 69 0.19 0.09 -2.64
N PHE A 70 -0.03 0.37 -1.36
CA PHE A 70 -1.02 1.36 -0.92
C PHE A 70 -0.72 2.77 -1.45
N ASP A 71 0.55 3.22 -1.37
CA ASP A 71 0.95 4.54 -1.86
C ASP A 71 0.82 4.64 -3.38
N SER A 72 1.07 3.54 -4.10
CA SER A 72 0.85 3.46 -5.55
C SER A 72 -0.62 3.65 -5.90
N GLU A 73 -1.54 2.92 -5.25
CA GLU A 73 -2.98 3.04 -5.48
C GLU A 73 -3.49 4.44 -5.12
N MET A 74 -3.09 4.99 -3.97
CA MET A 74 -3.45 6.35 -3.58
C MET A 74 -2.93 7.41 -4.55
N SER A 75 -1.76 7.19 -5.17
CA SER A 75 -1.23 8.11 -6.19
C SER A 75 -2.11 8.13 -7.45
N LYS A 76 -2.68 7.00 -7.84
CA LYS A 76 -3.66 6.93 -8.94
C LYS A 76 -4.94 7.68 -8.57
N VAL A 77 -5.45 7.48 -7.35
CA VAL A 77 -6.62 8.23 -6.85
C VAL A 77 -6.38 9.73 -6.94
N SER A 78 -5.23 10.22 -6.47
CA SER A 78 -4.87 11.64 -6.56
C SER A 78 -4.78 12.12 -8.01
N ALA A 79 -4.17 11.34 -8.90
CA ALA A 79 -4.00 11.71 -10.30
C ALA A 79 -5.33 11.83 -11.05
N ILE A 80 -6.31 10.98 -10.74
CA ILE A 80 -7.61 10.94 -11.42
C ILE A 80 -8.57 11.96 -10.79
N SER A 81 -8.68 11.98 -9.46
CA SER A 81 -9.60 12.87 -8.74
C SER A 81 -9.14 14.33 -8.70
N GLY A 82 -7.83 14.55 -8.87
CA GLY A 82 -7.20 15.86 -8.65
C GLY A 82 -7.08 16.25 -7.17
N ALA A 83 -7.35 15.32 -6.24
CA ALA A 83 -7.23 15.58 -4.81
C ALA A 83 -5.78 15.82 -4.40
N THR A 84 -5.54 16.90 -3.66
CA THR A 84 -4.22 17.30 -3.16
C THR A 84 -4.34 17.84 -1.74
N GLY A 85 -3.22 17.91 -1.00
CA GLY A 85 -3.22 18.47 0.36
C GLY A 85 -4.18 17.73 1.30
N ASP A 86 -4.99 18.50 2.03
CA ASP A 86 -5.91 17.98 3.04
C ASP A 86 -6.94 16.98 2.47
N ASP A 87 -7.42 17.19 1.25
CA ASP A 87 -8.34 16.30 0.56
C ASP A 87 -7.73 14.91 0.34
N PHE A 88 -6.48 14.90 -0.13
CA PHE A 88 -5.74 13.67 -0.34
C PHE A 88 -5.46 12.94 0.98
N ASP A 89 -5.10 13.67 2.02
CA ASP A 89 -4.85 13.11 3.35
C ASP A 89 -6.13 12.50 3.95
N GLN A 90 -7.29 13.11 3.76
CA GLN A 90 -8.57 12.55 4.16
C GLN A 90 -8.90 11.25 3.43
N LEU A 91 -8.70 11.18 2.11
CA LEU A 91 -8.89 9.95 1.35
C LEU A 91 -7.94 8.83 1.82
N ARG A 92 -6.66 9.14 2.05
CA ARG A 92 -5.69 8.19 2.62
C ARG A 92 -6.11 7.67 4.00
N ALA A 93 -6.57 8.58 4.86
CA ALA A 93 -7.05 8.22 6.19
C ALA A 93 -8.28 7.31 6.11
N LYS A 94 -9.23 7.65 5.25
CA LYS A 94 -10.46 6.86 5.03
C LYS A 94 -10.16 5.48 4.46
N ALA A 95 -9.27 5.35 3.48
CA ALA A 95 -8.87 4.06 2.93
C ALA A 95 -8.24 3.15 4.00
N ARG A 96 -7.37 3.70 4.87
CA ARG A 96 -6.80 2.96 6.00
C ARG A 96 -7.84 2.58 7.04
N GLU A 97 -8.76 3.48 7.35
CA GLU A 97 -9.87 3.21 8.26
C GLU A 97 -10.73 2.05 7.76
N MET A 98 -11.09 2.07 6.48
CA MET A 98 -11.88 1.01 5.86
C MET A 98 -11.13 -0.32 5.82
N GLY A 99 -9.82 -0.30 5.52
CA GLY A 99 -8.99 -1.50 5.61
C GLY A 99 -8.85 -2.08 7.02
N ALA A 100 -8.99 -1.26 8.06
CA ALA A 100 -8.97 -1.71 9.44
C ALA A 100 -10.33 -2.24 9.95
N LYS A 101 -11.44 -1.76 9.38
CA LYS A 101 -12.81 -2.06 9.82
C LYS A 101 -13.50 -3.17 9.01
N THR A 102 -13.00 -3.48 7.83
CA THR A 102 -13.63 -4.43 6.90
C THR A 102 -12.72 -5.63 6.61
N LYS A 103 -13.20 -6.57 5.81
CA LYS A 103 -12.39 -7.71 5.33
C LYS A 103 -11.36 -7.33 4.27
N PHE A 104 -11.47 -6.14 3.72
CA PHE A 104 -10.61 -5.65 2.65
C PHE A 104 -9.37 -4.94 3.20
N SER A 105 -8.30 -4.91 2.43
CA SER A 105 -7.09 -4.14 2.75
C SER A 105 -7.26 -2.64 2.43
N ALA A 106 -6.38 -1.82 2.98
CA ALA A 106 -6.33 -0.40 2.64
C ALA A 106 -6.03 -0.16 1.14
N SER A 107 -5.23 -1.03 0.51
CA SER A 107 -4.94 -0.96 -0.93
C SER A 107 -6.17 -1.27 -1.78
N GLU A 108 -6.97 -2.27 -1.38
CA GLU A 108 -8.25 -2.55 -2.07
C GLU A 108 -9.24 -1.41 -1.90
N ALA A 109 -9.31 -0.79 -0.72
CA ALA A 109 -10.13 0.41 -0.51
C ALA A 109 -9.66 1.58 -1.39
N ALA A 110 -8.34 1.78 -1.55
CA ALA A 110 -7.78 2.78 -2.45
C ALA A 110 -8.10 2.48 -3.93
N SER A 111 -8.04 1.20 -4.34
CA SER A 111 -8.45 0.80 -5.69
C SER A 111 -9.94 1.06 -5.94
N ALA A 112 -10.82 0.81 -4.97
CA ALA A 112 -12.23 1.19 -5.09
C ALA A 112 -12.42 2.71 -5.27
N MET A 113 -11.66 3.52 -4.51
CA MET A 113 -11.66 4.97 -4.68
C MET A 113 -11.16 5.41 -6.06
N GLU A 114 -10.24 4.66 -6.69
CA GLU A 114 -9.80 4.92 -8.07
C GLU A 114 -10.99 4.82 -9.04
N TYR A 115 -11.82 3.77 -8.95
CA TYR A 115 -13.02 3.64 -9.79
C TYR A 115 -14.04 4.74 -9.51
N MET A 116 -14.25 5.12 -8.24
CA MET A 116 -15.10 6.26 -7.90
C MET A 116 -14.58 7.57 -8.51
N ALA A 117 -13.27 7.79 -8.47
CA ALA A 117 -12.64 8.96 -9.10
C ALA A 117 -12.80 8.95 -10.62
N MET A 118 -12.67 7.78 -11.28
CA MET A 118 -12.92 7.60 -12.71
C MET A 118 -14.38 7.91 -13.08
N ALA A 119 -15.34 7.59 -12.21
CA ALA A 119 -16.74 7.97 -12.35
C ALA A 119 -17.01 9.46 -12.07
N GLY A 120 -15.97 10.24 -11.74
CA GLY A 120 -16.06 11.69 -11.52
C GLY A 120 -16.42 12.11 -10.09
N TRP A 121 -16.42 11.19 -9.15
CA TRP A 121 -16.68 11.50 -7.75
C TRP A 121 -15.59 12.40 -7.17
N LYS A 122 -16.02 13.35 -6.35
CA LYS A 122 -15.12 14.25 -5.61
C LYS A 122 -14.74 13.65 -4.27
N THR A 123 -13.77 14.26 -3.58
CA THR A 123 -13.32 13.83 -2.26
C THR A 123 -14.48 13.57 -1.30
N SER A 124 -15.42 14.50 -1.19
CA SER A 124 -16.61 14.35 -0.33
C SER A 124 -17.47 13.14 -0.70
N ASP A 125 -17.63 12.90 -2.00
CA ASP A 125 -18.46 11.81 -2.52
C ASP A 125 -17.82 10.45 -2.22
N MET A 126 -16.51 10.34 -2.45
CA MET A 126 -15.74 9.13 -2.12
C MET A 126 -15.74 8.83 -0.62
N LEU A 127 -15.59 9.85 0.23
CA LEU A 127 -15.62 9.70 1.69
C LEU A 127 -16.99 9.20 2.19
N ASN A 128 -18.07 9.65 1.58
CA ASN A 128 -19.44 9.28 1.96
C ASN A 128 -19.86 7.93 1.35
N GLY A 129 -19.44 7.64 0.13
CA GLY A 129 -19.93 6.49 -0.62
C GLY A 129 -19.17 5.19 -0.40
N ILE A 130 -17.89 5.24 -0.03
CA ILE A 130 -17.03 4.06 0.02
C ILE A 130 -17.52 2.98 0.98
N GLU A 131 -18.14 3.36 2.09
CA GLU A 131 -18.63 2.41 3.09
C GLU A 131 -19.76 1.55 2.54
N GLY A 132 -20.71 2.14 1.84
CA GLY A 132 -21.81 1.44 1.17
C GLY A 132 -21.31 0.44 0.13
N VAL A 133 -20.37 0.88 -0.72
CA VAL A 133 -19.76 0.03 -1.74
C VAL A 133 -19.02 -1.16 -1.13
N MET A 134 -18.22 -0.93 -0.09
CA MET A 134 -17.48 -1.99 0.59
C MET A 134 -18.40 -2.98 1.31
N ASN A 135 -19.49 -2.51 1.90
CA ASN A 135 -20.50 -3.36 2.52
C ASN A 135 -21.19 -4.26 1.47
N LEU A 136 -21.53 -3.69 0.32
CA LEU A 136 -22.11 -4.47 -0.79
C LEU A 136 -21.14 -5.54 -1.30
N ALA A 137 -19.88 -5.18 -1.56
CA ALA A 137 -18.85 -6.13 -1.97
C ALA A 137 -18.61 -7.22 -0.91
N ALA A 138 -18.70 -6.86 0.37
CA ALA A 138 -18.58 -7.82 1.45
C ALA A 138 -19.76 -8.80 1.51
N ALA A 139 -20.98 -8.30 1.29
CA ALA A 139 -22.22 -9.08 1.34
C ALA A 139 -22.39 -9.98 0.11
N SER A 140 -22.08 -9.45 -1.08
CA SER A 140 -22.24 -10.18 -2.35
C SER A 140 -21.11 -11.18 -2.62
N GLY A 141 -19.94 -10.98 -1.99
CA GLY A 141 -18.72 -11.74 -2.29
C GLY A 141 -18.05 -11.36 -3.60
N GLU A 142 -18.52 -10.32 -4.27
CA GLU A 142 -17.93 -9.79 -5.49
C GLU A 142 -16.63 -9.04 -5.23
N ASP A 143 -15.84 -8.84 -6.26
CA ASP A 143 -14.64 -8.02 -6.23
C ASP A 143 -14.99 -6.55 -5.93
N LEU A 144 -14.19 -5.91 -5.08
CA LEU A 144 -14.48 -4.57 -4.61
C LEU A 144 -14.40 -3.52 -5.73
N ALA A 145 -13.44 -3.67 -6.66
CA ALA A 145 -13.31 -2.77 -7.80
C ALA A 145 -14.52 -2.89 -8.73
N THR A 146 -14.93 -4.13 -9.04
CA THR A 146 -16.13 -4.42 -9.84
C THR A 146 -17.39 -3.86 -9.18
N THR A 147 -17.54 -4.05 -7.87
CA THR A 147 -18.68 -3.50 -7.12
C THR A 147 -18.70 -1.98 -7.14
N SER A 148 -17.53 -1.34 -7.03
CA SER A 148 -17.38 0.11 -7.10
C SER A 148 -17.83 0.65 -8.46
N ASP A 149 -17.38 0.03 -9.55
CA ASP A 149 -17.77 0.35 -10.92
C ASP A 149 -19.30 0.26 -11.11
N ILE A 150 -19.90 -0.86 -10.70
CA ILE A 150 -21.35 -1.08 -10.81
C ILE A 150 -22.14 -0.02 -10.04
N VAL A 151 -21.75 0.27 -8.80
CA VAL A 151 -22.47 1.23 -7.96
C VAL A 151 -22.35 2.65 -8.51
N THR A 152 -21.16 3.07 -8.91
CA THR A 152 -20.94 4.41 -9.44
C THR A 152 -21.65 4.64 -10.76
N ASP A 153 -21.62 3.67 -11.66
CA ASP A 153 -22.35 3.71 -12.94
C ASP A 153 -23.85 3.78 -12.75
N ALA A 154 -24.39 2.92 -11.88
CA ALA A 154 -25.82 2.87 -11.63
C ALA A 154 -26.34 4.14 -10.93
N LEU A 155 -25.64 4.64 -9.90
CA LEU A 155 -25.98 5.90 -9.25
C LEU A 155 -26.00 7.06 -10.25
N THR A 156 -25.00 7.14 -11.12
CA THR A 156 -24.93 8.15 -12.17
C THR A 156 -26.11 8.01 -13.15
N ALA A 157 -26.44 6.79 -13.57
CA ALA A 157 -27.53 6.54 -14.52
C ALA A 157 -28.92 6.87 -13.97
N PHE A 158 -29.15 6.63 -12.67
CA PHE A 158 -30.39 7.00 -11.98
C PHE A 158 -30.39 8.45 -11.47
N GLY A 159 -29.31 9.21 -11.62
CA GLY A 159 -29.19 10.58 -11.13
C GLY A 159 -29.12 10.68 -9.60
N LEU A 160 -28.67 9.62 -8.94
CA LEU A 160 -28.49 9.54 -7.49
C LEU A 160 -27.11 10.13 -7.10
N SER A 161 -27.02 10.56 -5.84
CA SER A 161 -25.77 11.08 -5.28
C SER A 161 -24.92 9.98 -4.64
N ALA A 162 -23.63 10.27 -4.42
CA ALA A 162 -22.75 9.37 -3.68
C ALA A 162 -23.24 9.06 -2.25
N ALA A 163 -23.98 9.98 -1.63
CA ALA A 163 -24.57 9.77 -0.31
C ALA A 163 -25.64 8.66 -0.31
N ASP A 164 -26.23 8.36 -1.47
CA ASP A 164 -27.26 7.33 -1.63
C ASP A 164 -26.65 5.95 -1.83
N SER A 165 -25.31 5.83 -1.91
CA SER A 165 -24.61 4.56 -2.19
C SER A 165 -24.91 3.47 -1.16
N GLY A 166 -25.06 3.82 0.12
CA GLY A 166 -25.43 2.87 1.17
C GLY A 166 -26.83 2.29 0.94
N HIS A 167 -27.79 3.16 0.68
CA HIS A 167 -29.17 2.76 0.39
C HIS A 167 -29.25 1.93 -0.91
N PHE A 168 -28.56 2.38 -1.95
CA PHE A 168 -28.48 1.63 -3.21
C PHE A 168 -27.81 0.26 -3.04
N ALA A 169 -26.79 0.17 -2.21
CA ALA A 169 -26.15 -1.10 -1.86
C ALA A 169 -27.10 -2.06 -1.16
N ASP A 170 -27.95 -1.55 -0.26
CA ASP A 170 -28.99 -2.35 0.42
C ASP A 170 -30.04 -2.88 -0.58
N ILE A 171 -30.46 -2.05 -1.55
CA ILE A 171 -31.38 -2.47 -2.63
C ILE A 171 -30.76 -3.61 -3.45
N LEU A 172 -29.50 -3.47 -3.88
CA LEU A 172 -28.79 -4.50 -4.63
C LEU A 172 -28.60 -5.79 -3.84
N ALA A 173 -28.24 -5.68 -2.57
CA ALA A 173 -28.09 -6.83 -1.68
C ALA A 173 -29.43 -7.56 -1.50
N ALA A 174 -30.50 -6.82 -1.28
CA ALA A 174 -31.85 -7.37 -1.15
C ALA A 174 -32.31 -8.05 -2.46
N ALA A 175 -32.12 -7.39 -3.59
CA ALA A 175 -32.51 -7.93 -4.90
C ALA A 175 -31.71 -9.21 -5.24
N SER A 176 -30.39 -9.22 -5.00
CA SER A 176 -29.55 -10.40 -5.22
C SER A 176 -29.91 -11.57 -4.30
N SER A 177 -30.40 -11.29 -3.09
CA SER A 177 -30.80 -12.33 -2.13
C SER A 177 -32.19 -12.92 -2.42
N ASN A 178 -33.08 -12.17 -3.08
CA ASN A 178 -34.46 -12.56 -3.33
C ASN A 178 -34.73 -13.04 -4.77
N ALA A 179 -33.77 -12.89 -5.67
CA ALA A 179 -33.87 -13.33 -7.06
C ALA A 179 -32.69 -14.28 -7.40
N ASN A 180 -32.83 -15.06 -8.46
CA ASN A 180 -31.76 -15.91 -8.98
C ASN A 180 -30.77 -15.09 -9.81
N THR A 181 -30.13 -14.12 -9.16
CA THR A 181 -29.15 -13.18 -9.75
C THR A 181 -28.03 -12.87 -8.75
N ASN A 182 -27.02 -12.15 -9.18
CA ASN A 182 -25.97 -11.60 -8.34
C ASN A 182 -25.71 -10.14 -8.72
N VAL A 183 -24.90 -9.44 -7.92
CA VAL A 183 -24.60 -8.01 -8.11
C VAL A 183 -23.96 -7.76 -9.48
N SER A 184 -23.05 -8.64 -9.92
CA SER A 184 -22.40 -8.52 -11.22
C SER A 184 -23.39 -8.61 -12.38
N MET A 185 -24.30 -9.59 -12.36
CA MET A 185 -25.35 -9.74 -13.38
C MET A 185 -26.31 -8.54 -13.40
N MET A 186 -26.63 -8.00 -12.22
CA MET A 186 -27.45 -6.79 -12.12
C MET A 186 -26.72 -5.57 -12.68
N GLY A 187 -25.42 -5.45 -12.42
CA GLY A 187 -24.57 -4.41 -12.99
C GLY A 187 -24.58 -4.44 -14.52
N GLU A 188 -24.43 -5.62 -15.13
CA GLU A 188 -24.54 -5.75 -16.58
C GLU A 188 -25.92 -5.33 -17.11
N THR A 189 -26.98 -5.61 -16.37
CA THR A 189 -28.33 -5.17 -16.74
C THR A 189 -28.45 -3.65 -16.64
N PHE A 190 -27.94 -3.04 -15.58
CA PHE A 190 -28.00 -1.59 -15.37
C PHE A 190 -27.25 -0.79 -16.43
N LYS A 191 -26.16 -1.29 -16.99
CA LYS A 191 -25.46 -0.63 -18.10
C LYS A 191 -26.37 -0.29 -19.27
N TYR A 192 -27.39 -1.10 -19.51
CA TYR A 192 -28.33 -0.95 -20.63
C TYR A 192 -29.65 -0.31 -20.22
N CYS A 193 -30.24 -0.69 -19.10
CA CYS A 193 -31.57 -0.26 -18.73
C CYS A 193 -31.60 0.97 -17.82
N ALA A 194 -30.59 1.18 -16.95
CA ALA A 194 -30.61 2.27 -15.99
C ALA A 194 -30.60 3.67 -16.64
N PRO A 195 -29.85 3.95 -17.73
CA PRO A 195 -29.93 5.26 -18.39
C PRO A 195 -31.30 5.55 -18.98
N ILE A 196 -32.01 4.53 -19.47
CA ILE A 196 -33.35 4.67 -20.03
C ILE A 196 -34.38 4.86 -18.91
N ALA A 197 -34.31 4.04 -17.88
CA ALA A 197 -35.18 4.11 -16.71
C ALA A 197 -35.04 5.47 -15.99
N GLY A 198 -33.80 5.91 -15.74
CA GLY A 198 -33.54 7.23 -15.14
C GLY A 198 -34.04 8.38 -15.99
N ALA A 199 -33.89 8.34 -17.32
CA ALA A 199 -34.42 9.35 -18.24
C ALA A 199 -35.96 9.39 -18.25
N LEU A 200 -36.61 8.28 -17.96
CA LEU A 200 -38.08 8.19 -17.84
C LEU A 200 -38.58 8.53 -16.43
N GLY A 201 -37.69 8.81 -15.48
CA GLY A 201 -38.01 9.19 -14.11
C GLY A 201 -38.30 8.00 -13.18
N PHE A 202 -37.91 6.79 -13.56
CA PHE A 202 -37.94 5.63 -12.66
C PHE A 202 -36.79 5.72 -11.66
N SER A 203 -37.06 5.27 -10.43
CA SER A 203 -36.04 5.10 -9.39
C SER A 203 -35.42 3.71 -9.42
N ALA A 204 -34.35 3.51 -8.67
CA ALA A 204 -33.74 2.18 -8.51
C ALA A 204 -34.62 1.19 -7.73
N GLU A 205 -35.70 1.67 -7.10
CA GLU A 205 -36.66 0.90 -6.29
C GLU A 205 -37.90 0.47 -7.09
N ASP A 206 -38.10 1.06 -8.27
CA ASP A 206 -39.25 0.75 -9.08
C ASP A 206 -39.09 -0.63 -9.74
N PRO A 207 -40.15 -1.50 -9.75
CA PRO A 207 -40.09 -2.85 -10.30
C PRO A 207 -39.99 -2.89 -11.83
#